data_26f0020e69eca6eb5bfa130ae2a1f5cb
#
_entry.id   26f0020e69eca6eb5bfa130ae2a1f5cb
#
_cell.length_a   1.000
_cell.length_b   1.000
_cell.length_c   1.000
_cell.angle_alpha   90.00
_cell.angle_beta   90.00
_cell.angle_gamma   90.00
#
_symmetry.space_group_name_H-M   'P 1'
#
loop_
_entity.id
_entity.type
_entity.pdbx_description
1 polymer ?
#
loop_
_entity_poly.entity_id
_entity_poly.type
_entity_poly.pdbx_seq_one_letter_code
_entity_poly.pdbx_strand_id
1 'polypeptide(L)'
;MAKLQFKNEPSNSPELFPENIFDKIPQDHPVRLVKKVVEGLNISHILKHYKTGGCPAYHPRTMIKILFYSYLSNIYSCRKIAKALNENIHFMYIAGNSTPDFRTINDFRGKILKEHIKELFAEVVKLLVEEGYVSLDIQYIDGTKIESASNRYTFVWRGSVEKYKEKLELKIKRILQDIEANIQSDNQEINREELPKKIDSEVLREKLALINKRLSEPTKKQEKEIQKLQNEHLPRLEKYENDLRVMGDRNSYSKTDIDATFMRMKDDHMQNGQLKPAYNTQISTENQFITHVSIHQTPGDTTTLEEHLNSFEQQYQKQSKEVCADAGYGSEENYEMLENKGVVAYVKYNYFHKEQKKKQKENPFLPQNMFYNSKEDYYVCPMGQKMTNVGIGKRSSSNGYESEVAYYQAQRCEGCPLRALCHKSKGNRKIEVNYRLNELKSQTKKLLNSERGHYHRSKRPIEVEAVFGQLKNNNKFNRFTFRGLEKVEMEFLLMALGHNFRKWSSRQANSTQKTSKSAIFSSNFCSNVAFINYILPKPDEILKKYRYLNPIKIAA
;
A
#
# COMPACT_ATOMS: atom_id res chain seq x y z
N MET A 1 -27.10 -28.71 -54.43
CA MET A 1 -27.32 -27.98 -53.16
C MET A 1 -26.75 -28.83 -52.03
N ALA A 2 -25.82 -28.33 -51.23
CA ALA A 2 -25.29 -29.05 -50.08
C ALA A 2 -26.40 -29.19 -49.01
N LYS A 3 -26.67 -30.42 -48.58
CA LYS A 3 -27.60 -30.67 -47.49
C LYS A 3 -27.05 -30.11 -46.19
N LEU A 4 -27.83 -29.29 -45.45
CA LEU A 4 -27.53 -28.86 -44.10
C LEU A 4 -27.36 -30.09 -43.19
N GLN A 5 -26.18 -30.29 -42.62
CA GLN A 5 -25.88 -31.33 -41.64
C GLN A 5 -25.71 -30.65 -40.27
N PHE A 6 -26.48 -31.06 -39.30
CA PHE A 6 -26.34 -30.65 -37.89
C PHE A 6 -25.64 -31.77 -37.13
N LYS A 7 -24.90 -31.42 -36.10
CA LYS A 7 -24.43 -32.37 -35.08
C LYS A 7 -25.67 -32.91 -34.36
N ASN A 8 -25.60 -34.17 -33.93
CA ASN A 8 -26.67 -34.73 -33.09
C ASN A 8 -26.93 -33.85 -31.86
N GLU A 9 -28.22 -33.67 -31.57
CA GLU A 9 -28.62 -32.95 -30.34
C GLU A 9 -28.13 -33.75 -29.11
N PRO A 10 -27.41 -33.12 -28.15
CA PRO A 10 -26.91 -33.83 -26.99
C PRO A 10 -28.09 -34.39 -26.16
N SER A 11 -28.01 -35.65 -25.79
CA SER A 11 -28.98 -36.33 -24.93
C SER A 11 -28.55 -36.14 -23.46
N ASN A 12 -29.52 -35.81 -22.61
CA ASN A 12 -29.39 -35.80 -21.14
C ASN A 12 -29.63 -37.19 -20.51
N SER A 13 -29.67 -38.24 -21.30
CA SER A 13 -29.83 -39.61 -20.79
C SER A 13 -28.60 -40.01 -19.95
N PRO A 14 -28.78 -40.68 -18.81
CA PRO A 14 -27.68 -41.16 -18.02
C PRO A 14 -26.85 -42.18 -18.81
N GLU A 15 -25.53 -41.98 -18.82
CA GLU A 15 -24.59 -42.91 -19.43
C GLU A 15 -24.39 -44.13 -18.52
N LEU A 16 -24.22 -45.32 -19.11
CA LEU A 16 -23.97 -46.55 -18.36
C LEU A 16 -22.62 -46.52 -17.59
N PHE A 17 -21.66 -45.79 -18.14
CA PHE A 17 -20.37 -45.49 -17.51
C PHE A 17 -20.13 -43.97 -17.54
N PRO A 18 -20.56 -43.25 -16.50
CA PRO A 18 -20.39 -41.81 -16.46
C PRO A 18 -18.93 -41.44 -16.36
N GLU A 19 -18.45 -40.59 -17.27
CA GLU A 19 -17.13 -39.99 -17.16
C GLU A 19 -17.03 -39.15 -15.88
N ASN A 20 -15.85 -39.19 -15.25
CA ASN A 20 -15.61 -38.30 -14.13
C ASN A 20 -15.60 -36.84 -14.64
N ILE A 21 -16.59 -36.04 -14.20
CA ILE A 21 -16.75 -34.65 -14.66
C ILE A 21 -15.48 -33.80 -14.44
N PHE A 22 -14.62 -34.16 -13.48
CA PHE A 22 -13.38 -33.47 -13.19
C PHE A 22 -12.27 -33.73 -14.23
N ASP A 23 -12.38 -34.79 -15.04
CA ASP A 23 -11.45 -35.08 -16.12
C ASP A 23 -11.59 -34.10 -17.29
N LYS A 24 -12.77 -33.43 -17.38
CA LYS A 24 -13.02 -32.33 -18.33
C LYS A 24 -12.27 -31.04 -17.99
N ILE A 25 -11.66 -30.93 -16.79
CA ILE A 25 -10.84 -29.78 -16.41
C ILE A 25 -9.44 -29.93 -17.05
N PRO A 26 -8.99 -28.99 -17.89
CA PRO A 26 -7.66 -29.03 -18.50
C PRO A 26 -6.53 -29.18 -17.46
N GLN A 27 -5.45 -29.85 -17.84
CA GLN A 27 -4.32 -30.10 -16.94
C GLN A 27 -3.58 -28.82 -16.54
N ASP A 28 -3.56 -27.82 -17.41
CA ASP A 28 -2.97 -26.50 -17.21
C ASP A 28 -3.93 -25.48 -16.55
N HIS A 29 -5.16 -25.91 -16.19
CA HIS A 29 -6.13 -25.00 -15.60
C HIS A 29 -5.67 -24.48 -14.23
N PRO A 30 -5.81 -23.16 -13.92
CA PRO A 30 -5.33 -22.55 -12.68
C PRO A 30 -5.84 -23.19 -11.39
N VAL A 31 -7.00 -23.85 -11.42
CA VAL A 31 -7.56 -24.57 -10.27
C VAL A 31 -6.65 -25.71 -9.80
N ARG A 32 -5.97 -26.38 -10.73
CA ARG A 32 -5.02 -27.47 -10.40
C ARG A 32 -3.76 -26.91 -9.74
N LEU A 33 -3.27 -25.76 -10.22
CA LEU A 33 -2.15 -25.07 -9.59
C LEU A 33 -2.49 -24.68 -8.12
N VAL A 34 -3.64 -24.04 -7.90
CA VAL A 34 -4.08 -23.66 -6.53
C VAL A 34 -4.19 -24.90 -5.64
N LYS A 35 -4.78 -26.00 -6.15
CA LYS A 35 -4.87 -27.25 -5.40
C LYS A 35 -3.49 -27.76 -4.99
N LYS A 36 -2.57 -27.90 -5.96
CA LYS A 36 -1.19 -28.39 -5.73
C LYS A 36 -0.44 -27.54 -4.70
N VAL A 37 -0.48 -26.21 -4.87
CA VAL A 37 0.22 -25.28 -3.95
C VAL A 37 -0.34 -25.39 -2.53
N VAL A 38 -1.67 -25.30 -2.36
CA VAL A 38 -2.29 -25.36 -1.02
C VAL A 38 -2.09 -26.73 -0.34
N GLU A 39 -1.99 -27.81 -1.11
CA GLU A 39 -1.67 -29.12 -0.55
C GLU A 39 -0.26 -29.19 0.03
N GLY A 40 0.69 -28.42 -0.50
CA GLY A 40 2.05 -28.30 0.01
C GLY A 40 2.24 -27.35 1.20
N LEU A 41 1.29 -26.41 1.44
CA LEU A 41 1.46 -25.42 2.52
C LEU A 41 1.40 -26.06 3.92
N ASN A 42 2.19 -25.53 4.85
CA ASN A 42 2.12 -25.91 6.26
C ASN A 42 0.94 -25.21 6.95
N ILE A 43 -0.06 -25.98 7.36
CA ILE A 43 -1.25 -25.47 8.07
C ILE A 43 -1.33 -25.93 9.52
N SER A 44 -0.25 -26.48 10.09
CA SER A 44 -0.24 -27.03 11.46
C SER A 44 -0.60 -25.98 12.52
N HIS A 45 -0.21 -24.72 12.32
CA HIS A 45 -0.57 -23.59 13.16
C HIS A 45 -2.08 -23.28 13.13
N ILE A 46 -2.74 -23.44 11.98
CA ILE A 46 -4.18 -23.24 11.83
C ILE A 46 -4.97 -24.37 12.51
N LEU A 47 -4.47 -25.60 12.45
CA LEU A 47 -5.12 -26.76 13.07
C LEU A 47 -5.25 -26.62 14.59
N LYS A 48 -4.38 -25.86 15.25
CA LYS A 48 -4.43 -25.60 16.70
C LYS A 48 -5.70 -24.86 17.15
N HIS A 49 -6.38 -24.14 16.24
CA HIS A 49 -7.64 -23.47 16.55
C HIS A 49 -8.85 -24.41 16.63
N TYR A 50 -8.71 -25.66 16.17
CA TYR A 50 -9.78 -26.64 16.16
C TYR A 50 -9.75 -27.49 17.43
N LYS A 51 -10.89 -27.57 18.11
CA LYS A 51 -11.06 -28.37 19.34
C LYS A 51 -11.63 -29.74 18.99
N THR A 52 -11.31 -30.72 19.82
CA THR A 52 -11.92 -32.04 19.76
C THR A 52 -13.35 -31.99 20.27
N GLY A 53 -14.28 -32.71 19.62
CA GLY A 53 -15.70 -32.77 19.98
C GLY A 53 -16.58 -31.77 19.23
N GLY A 54 -17.87 -31.97 19.28
CA GLY A 54 -18.87 -31.15 18.58
C GLY A 54 -19.13 -31.58 17.14
N CYS A 55 -19.81 -30.73 16.36
CA CYS A 55 -20.11 -30.98 14.95
C CYS A 55 -18.81 -30.94 14.12
N PRO A 56 -18.59 -31.89 13.19
CA PRO A 56 -17.40 -31.91 12.35
C PRO A 56 -17.26 -30.61 11.53
N ALA A 57 -16.10 -29.95 11.69
CA ALA A 57 -15.78 -28.76 10.94
C ALA A 57 -15.19 -29.12 9.56
N TYR A 58 -15.37 -28.22 8.57
CA TYR A 58 -14.66 -28.35 7.31
C TYR A 58 -13.14 -28.24 7.53
N HIS A 59 -12.38 -29.08 6.86
CA HIS A 59 -10.94 -29.07 6.98
C HIS A 59 -10.34 -27.73 6.53
N PRO A 60 -9.44 -27.07 7.30
CA PRO A 60 -8.88 -25.75 6.97
C PRO A 60 -8.26 -25.69 5.59
N ARG A 61 -7.58 -26.73 5.16
CA ARG A 61 -6.98 -26.81 3.82
C ARG A 61 -8.03 -26.70 2.70
N THR A 62 -9.22 -27.26 2.89
CA THR A 62 -10.34 -27.13 1.95
C THR A 62 -10.84 -25.68 1.93
N MET A 63 -10.97 -25.04 3.09
CA MET A 63 -11.40 -23.66 3.19
C MET A 63 -10.40 -22.68 2.54
N ILE A 64 -9.09 -22.93 2.73
CA ILE A 64 -8.01 -22.15 2.09
C ILE A 64 -8.06 -22.33 0.57
N LYS A 65 -8.19 -23.57 0.06
CA LYS A 65 -8.33 -23.85 -1.37
C LYS A 65 -9.50 -23.10 -1.99
N ILE A 66 -10.65 -23.14 -1.35
CA ILE A 66 -11.86 -22.42 -1.80
C ILE A 66 -11.60 -20.90 -1.86
N LEU A 67 -11.03 -20.32 -0.81
CA LEU A 67 -10.79 -18.88 -0.75
C LEU A 67 -9.74 -18.44 -1.78
N PHE A 68 -8.60 -19.12 -1.89
CA PHE A 68 -7.56 -18.77 -2.86
C PHE A 68 -8.09 -18.83 -4.29
N TYR A 69 -8.83 -19.88 -4.63
CA TYR A 69 -9.42 -19.99 -5.95
C TYR A 69 -10.54 -18.96 -6.19
N SER A 70 -11.30 -18.61 -5.16
CA SER A 70 -12.34 -17.57 -5.26
C SER A 70 -11.77 -16.21 -5.64
N TYR A 71 -10.67 -15.80 -4.99
CA TYR A 71 -9.99 -14.53 -5.28
C TYR A 71 -9.25 -14.57 -6.63
N LEU A 72 -8.74 -15.73 -7.03
CA LEU A 72 -8.25 -15.95 -8.40
C LEU A 72 -9.37 -15.74 -9.43
N SER A 73 -10.57 -16.22 -9.14
CA SER A 73 -11.74 -16.16 -10.04
C SER A 73 -12.55 -14.86 -9.92
N ASN A 74 -12.07 -13.86 -9.15
CA ASN A 74 -12.76 -12.58 -8.89
C ASN A 74 -14.13 -12.73 -8.18
N ILE A 75 -14.30 -13.77 -7.36
CA ILE A 75 -15.49 -14.00 -6.56
C ILE A 75 -15.16 -13.73 -5.08
N TYR A 76 -15.53 -12.55 -4.55
CA TYR A 76 -15.16 -12.09 -3.21
C TYR A 76 -16.27 -12.27 -2.17
N SER A 77 -17.54 -12.30 -2.61
CA SER A 77 -18.70 -12.45 -1.73
C SER A 77 -18.87 -13.89 -1.29
N CYS A 78 -18.92 -14.14 0.03
CA CYS A 78 -19.13 -15.49 0.57
C CYS A 78 -20.42 -16.15 0.07
N ARG A 79 -21.50 -15.37 -0.17
CA ARG A 79 -22.74 -15.91 -0.76
C ARG A 79 -22.53 -16.37 -2.22
N LYS A 80 -21.76 -15.60 -3.01
CA LYS A 80 -21.42 -16.00 -4.38
C LYS A 80 -20.47 -17.21 -4.38
N ILE A 81 -19.54 -17.30 -3.42
CA ILE A 81 -18.65 -18.45 -3.26
C ILE A 81 -19.48 -19.70 -2.95
N ALA A 82 -20.37 -19.63 -1.94
CA ALA A 82 -21.25 -20.75 -1.59
C ALA A 82 -22.15 -21.19 -2.77
N LYS A 83 -22.64 -20.25 -3.57
CA LYS A 83 -23.37 -20.56 -4.80
C LYS A 83 -22.48 -21.27 -5.83
N ALA A 84 -21.26 -20.75 -6.07
CA ALA A 84 -20.33 -21.34 -7.02
C ALA A 84 -19.90 -22.77 -6.65
N LEU A 85 -19.83 -23.12 -5.37
CA LEU A 85 -19.56 -24.48 -4.90
C LEU A 85 -20.61 -25.50 -5.34
N ASN A 86 -21.83 -25.06 -5.63
CA ASN A 86 -22.92 -25.91 -6.10
C ASN A 86 -23.13 -25.89 -7.63
N GLU A 87 -22.61 -24.85 -8.33
CA GLU A 87 -22.94 -24.62 -9.74
C GLU A 87 -21.73 -24.67 -10.67
N ASN A 88 -20.50 -24.60 -10.14
CA ASN A 88 -19.28 -24.49 -10.95
C ASN A 88 -18.35 -25.68 -10.70
N ILE A 89 -18.05 -26.41 -11.77
CA ILE A 89 -17.20 -27.60 -11.74
C ILE A 89 -15.82 -27.37 -11.12
N HIS A 90 -15.21 -26.21 -11.36
CA HIS A 90 -13.91 -25.88 -10.79
C HIS A 90 -13.96 -25.68 -9.27
N PHE A 91 -15.06 -25.11 -8.78
CA PHE A 91 -15.31 -24.97 -7.34
C PHE A 91 -15.65 -26.31 -6.69
N MET A 92 -16.42 -27.17 -7.36
CA MET A 92 -16.66 -28.54 -6.90
C MET A 92 -15.34 -29.32 -6.79
N TYR A 93 -14.50 -29.23 -7.82
CA TYR A 93 -13.20 -29.88 -7.85
C TYR A 93 -12.27 -29.42 -6.71
N ILE A 94 -12.13 -28.09 -6.51
CA ILE A 94 -11.22 -27.54 -5.49
C ILE A 94 -11.67 -27.83 -4.07
N ALA A 95 -12.99 -27.93 -3.87
CA ALA A 95 -13.62 -28.21 -2.58
C ALA A 95 -13.77 -29.72 -2.28
N GLY A 96 -13.51 -30.60 -3.27
CA GLY A 96 -13.76 -32.03 -3.14
C GLY A 96 -15.24 -32.32 -2.89
N ASN A 97 -16.13 -31.66 -3.61
CA ASN A 97 -17.59 -31.68 -3.47
C ASN A 97 -18.13 -31.21 -2.10
N SER A 98 -17.27 -30.58 -1.27
CA SER A 98 -17.72 -29.96 -0.02
C SER A 98 -18.43 -28.64 -0.31
N THR A 99 -19.55 -28.38 0.34
CA THR A 99 -20.41 -27.19 0.12
C THR A 99 -20.60 -26.39 1.41
N PRO A 100 -19.52 -25.79 1.99
CA PRO A 100 -19.67 -24.92 3.15
C PRO A 100 -20.59 -23.74 2.83
N ASP A 101 -21.46 -23.39 3.79
CA ASP A 101 -22.34 -22.26 3.65
C ASP A 101 -21.57 -20.92 3.75
N PHE A 102 -22.24 -19.82 3.36
CA PHE A 102 -21.61 -18.51 3.35
C PHE A 102 -21.21 -18.00 4.74
N ARG A 103 -21.86 -18.44 5.83
CA ARG A 103 -21.54 -18.08 7.20
C ARG A 103 -20.24 -18.76 7.62
N THR A 104 -20.13 -20.06 7.38
CA THR A 104 -18.92 -20.85 7.63
C THR A 104 -17.71 -20.28 6.88
N ILE A 105 -17.88 -19.93 5.59
CA ILE A 105 -16.82 -19.29 4.80
C ILE A 105 -16.42 -17.94 5.41
N ASN A 106 -17.39 -17.12 5.81
CA ASN A 106 -17.13 -15.82 6.39
C ASN A 106 -16.46 -15.91 7.76
N ASP A 107 -16.88 -16.85 8.59
CA ASP A 107 -16.33 -17.08 9.92
C ASP A 107 -14.88 -17.60 9.84
N PHE A 108 -14.61 -18.55 8.97
CA PHE A 108 -13.24 -19.00 8.73
C PHE A 108 -12.35 -17.85 8.26
N ARG A 109 -12.79 -17.09 7.25
CA ARG A 109 -12.07 -15.96 6.70
C ARG A 109 -11.81 -14.87 7.76
N GLY A 110 -12.83 -14.47 8.50
CA GLY A 110 -12.78 -13.32 9.41
C GLY A 110 -12.29 -13.61 10.84
N LYS A 111 -12.23 -14.89 11.26
CA LYS A 111 -11.81 -15.27 12.62
C LYS A 111 -10.49 -16.04 12.62
N ILE A 112 -10.32 -17.02 11.75
CA ILE A 112 -9.16 -17.91 11.73
C ILE A 112 -8.10 -17.42 10.74
N LEU A 113 -8.49 -17.25 9.47
CA LEU A 113 -7.53 -16.95 8.42
C LEU A 113 -6.82 -15.60 8.61
N LYS A 114 -7.50 -14.60 9.20
CA LYS A 114 -6.91 -13.27 9.43
C LYS A 114 -5.61 -13.32 10.25
N GLU A 115 -5.46 -14.27 11.15
CA GLU A 115 -4.28 -14.42 12.01
C GLU A 115 -3.10 -15.11 11.30
N HIS A 116 -3.39 -15.87 10.24
CA HIS A 116 -2.41 -16.76 9.59
C HIS A 116 -2.13 -16.44 8.12
N ILE A 117 -2.88 -15.50 7.53
CA ILE A 117 -2.77 -15.21 6.10
C ILE A 117 -1.40 -14.67 5.69
N LYS A 118 -0.72 -13.93 6.58
CA LYS A 118 0.63 -13.40 6.32
C LYS A 118 1.65 -14.54 6.14
N GLU A 119 1.57 -15.53 6.99
CA GLU A 119 2.45 -16.71 6.93
C GLU A 119 2.19 -17.50 5.64
N LEU A 120 0.92 -17.77 5.33
CA LEU A 120 0.54 -18.46 4.09
C LEU A 120 0.96 -17.67 2.83
N PHE A 121 0.82 -16.36 2.85
CA PHE A 121 1.28 -15.50 1.76
C PHE A 121 2.79 -15.60 1.59
N ALA A 122 3.55 -15.53 2.71
CA ALA A 122 5.00 -15.66 2.69
C ALA A 122 5.46 -17.02 2.15
N GLU A 123 4.78 -18.12 2.53
CA GLU A 123 5.08 -19.45 2.01
C GLU A 123 4.85 -19.52 0.48
N VAL A 124 3.73 -18.97 -0.01
CA VAL A 124 3.48 -18.92 -1.47
C VAL A 124 4.53 -18.10 -2.20
N VAL A 125 4.97 -16.96 -1.64
CA VAL A 125 6.05 -16.18 -2.25
C VAL A 125 7.38 -16.92 -2.22
N LYS A 126 7.69 -17.67 -1.16
CA LYS A 126 8.90 -18.53 -1.11
C LYS A 126 8.88 -19.61 -2.20
N LEU A 127 7.72 -20.21 -2.49
CA LEU A 127 7.59 -21.13 -3.63
C LEU A 127 7.86 -20.42 -4.98
N LEU A 128 7.45 -19.14 -5.11
CA LEU A 128 7.80 -18.35 -6.32
C LEU A 128 9.31 -18.07 -6.41
N VAL A 129 10.01 -17.94 -5.28
CA VAL A 129 11.48 -17.83 -5.25
C VAL A 129 12.12 -19.14 -5.66
N GLU A 130 11.67 -20.25 -5.13
CA GLU A 130 12.18 -21.60 -5.47
C GLU A 130 12.00 -21.94 -6.95
N GLU A 131 10.89 -21.51 -7.55
CA GLU A 131 10.65 -21.67 -8.99
C GLU A 131 11.36 -20.58 -9.85
N GLY A 132 12.10 -19.65 -9.25
CA GLY A 132 12.88 -18.63 -9.96
C GLY A 132 12.06 -17.49 -10.58
N TYR A 133 10.80 -17.29 -10.16
CA TYR A 133 9.96 -16.20 -10.65
C TYR A 133 10.32 -14.85 -10.00
N VAL A 134 10.76 -14.88 -8.75
CA VAL A 134 11.18 -13.71 -7.96
C VAL A 134 12.44 -14.03 -7.16
N SER A 135 13.21 -13.00 -6.80
CA SER A 135 14.47 -13.15 -6.03
C SER A 135 14.40 -12.56 -4.62
N LEU A 136 13.46 -11.65 -4.38
CA LEU A 136 13.37 -10.77 -3.20
C LEU A 136 14.57 -9.81 -3.04
N ASP A 137 15.41 -9.67 -4.06
CA ASP A 137 16.54 -8.74 -4.05
C ASP A 137 16.12 -7.33 -4.48
N ILE A 138 15.03 -7.21 -5.23
CA ILE A 138 14.52 -5.95 -5.78
C ILE A 138 13.08 -5.74 -5.33
N GLN A 139 12.77 -4.56 -4.82
CA GLN A 139 11.41 -4.15 -4.54
C GLN A 139 11.02 -2.94 -5.38
N TYR A 140 9.99 -3.10 -6.22
CA TYR A 140 9.28 -1.97 -6.81
C TYR A 140 8.11 -1.64 -5.90
N ILE A 141 8.17 -0.49 -5.23
CA ILE A 141 7.21 -0.09 -4.20
C ILE A 141 6.30 1.02 -4.73
N ASP A 142 5.01 0.88 -4.50
CA ASP A 142 4.02 1.94 -4.72
C ASP A 142 2.81 1.75 -3.81
N GLY A 143 2.10 2.85 -3.58
CA GLY A 143 0.92 2.91 -2.73
C GLY A 143 -0.35 3.25 -3.52
N THR A 144 -1.46 2.68 -3.05
CA THR A 144 -2.76 3.06 -3.57
C THR A 144 -3.80 3.13 -2.45
N LYS A 145 -4.73 4.09 -2.58
CA LYS A 145 -5.84 4.23 -1.65
C LYS A 145 -7.01 3.37 -2.10
N ILE A 146 -7.55 2.56 -1.18
CA ILE A 146 -8.71 1.69 -1.42
C ILE A 146 -9.79 2.07 -0.41
N GLU A 147 -11.02 2.27 -0.90
CA GLU A 147 -12.16 2.70 -0.09
C GLU A 147 -12.53 1.63 0.95
N SER A 148 -12.81 2.05 2.19
CA SER A 148 -13.32 1.19 3.25
C SER A 148 -14.79 0.79 3.01
N ALA A 149 -15.22 -0.32 3.63
CA ALA A 149 -16.63 -0.74 3.68
C ALA A 149 -17.50 0.15 4.57
N SER A 150 -17.08 1.36 4.88
CA SER A 150 -17.77 2.29 5.76
C SER A 150 -18.66 3.29 5.03
N ASN A 151 -19.53 3.95 5.80
CA ASN A 151 -20.35 5.04 5.28
C ASN A 151 -19.52 6.33 5.22
N ARG A 152 -19.47 6.97 4.04
CA ARG A 152 -18.72 8.20 3.79
C ARG A 152 -19.22 9.42 4.58
N TYR A 153 -20.40 9.39 5.14
CA TYR A 153 -20.98 10.50 5.91
C TYR A 153 -20.79 10.38 7.41
N THR A 154 -20.16 9.32 7.91
CA THR A 154 -19.92 9.09 9.36
C THR A 154 -18.50 9.51 9.78
N PHE A 155 -18.13 10.74 9.48
CA PHE A 155 -16.79 11.27 9.75
C PHE A 155 -16.69 11.91 11.14
N VAL A 156 -15.50 11.81 11.72
CA VAL A 156 -15.06 12.57 12.91
C VAL A 156 -13.72 13.22 12.56
N TRP A 157 -13.63 14.54 12.72
CA TRP A 157 -12.45 15.33 12.40
C TRP A 157 -11.75 15.82 13.67
N ARG A 158 -10.42 15.64 13.78
CA ARG A 158 -9.60 16.08 14.90
C ARG A 158 -9.82 17.56 15.23
N GLY A 159 -9.63 18.47 14.28
CA GLY A 159 -9.79 19.89 14.53
C GLY A 159 -11.19 20.32 14.97
N SER A 160 -12.24 19.58 14.59
CA SER A 160 -13.59 19.82 15.10
C SER A 160 -13.74 19.35 16.53
N VAL A 161 -13.21 18.16 16.87
CA VAL A 161 -13.27 17.59 18.22
C VAL A 161 -12.48 18.47 19.19
N GLU A 162 -11.25 18.86 18.86
CA GLU A 162 -10.40 19.74 19.66
C GLU A 162 -11.08 21.09 19.92
N LYS A 163 -11.59 21.73 18.86
CA LYS A 163 -12.32 23.01 18.98
C LYS A 163 -13.55 22.91 19.89
N TYR A 164 -14.33 21.83 19.78
CA TYR A 164 -15.52 21.65 20.60
C TYR A 164 -15.16 21.23 22.04
N LYS A 165 -14.10 20.45 22.23
CA LYS A 165 -13.57 20.09 23.56
C LYS A 165 -13.12 21.34 24.29
N GLU A 166 -12.28 22.18 23.66
CA GLU A 166 -11.81 23.44 24.25
C GLU A 166 -12.97 24.35 24.68
N LYS A 167 -13.98 24.52 23.80
CA LYS A 167 -15.18 25.30 24.16
C LYS A 167 -15.97 24.71 25.33
N LEU A 168 -16.00 23.38 25.42
CA LEU A 168 -16.67 22.68 26.51
C LEU A 168 -15.90 22.85 27.83
N GLU A 169 -14.58 22.68 27.80
CA GLU A 169 -13.70 22.90 28.95
C GLU A 169 -13.84 24.32 29.52
N LEU A 170 -13.89 25.32 28.64
CA LEU A 170 -14.12 26.72 29.07
C LEU A 170 -15.49 26.92 29.76
N LYS A 171 -16.55 26.24 29.27
CA LYS A 171 -17.87 26.28 29.90
C LYS A 171 -17.87 25.59 31.26
N ILE A 172 -17.30 24.40 31.33
CA ILE A 172 -17.15 23.65 32.57
C ILE A 172 -16.39 24.47 33.60
N LYS A 173 -15.30 25.12 33.19
CA LYS A 173 -14.47 25.97 34.04
C LYS A 173 -15.26 27.12 34.65
N ARG A 174 -16.09 27.82 33.86
CA ARG A 174 -16.96 28.91 34.35
C ARG A 174 -17.97 28.40 35.35
N ILE A 175 -18.66 27.27 35.04
CA ILE A 175 -19.67 26.71 35.96
C ILE A 175 -19.02 26.29 37.30
N LEU A 176 -17.85 25.66 37.26
CA LEU A 176 -17.12 25.28 38.47
C LEU A 176 -16.69 26.49 39.26
N GLN A 177 -16.20 27.57 38.61
CA GLN A 177 -15.86 28.83 39.26
C GLN A 177 -17.08 29.48 39.93
N ASP A 178 -18.23 29.50 39.26
CA ASP A 178 -19.48 30.04 39.80
C ASP A 178 -19.97 29.24 41.01
N ILE A 179 -19.87 27.92 40.99
CA ILE A 179 -20.21 27.03 42.10
C ILE A 179 -19.25 27.25 43.29
N GLU A 180 -17.95 27.28 43.04
CA GLU A 180 -16.93 27.50 44.09
C GLU A 180 -17.04 28.89 44.72
N ALA A 181 -17.30 29.94 43.94
CA ALA A 181 -17.52 31.29 44.45
C ALA A 181 -18.75 31.37 45.37
N ASN A 182 -19.82 30.66 45.07
CA ASN A 182 -21.02 30.61 45.90
C ASN A 182 -20.82 29.78 47.18
N ILE A 183 -20.02 28.69 47.14
CA ILE A 183 -19.65 27.91 48.36
C ILE A 183 -18.79 28.74 49.30
N GLN A 184 -17.90 29.59 48.77
CA GLN A 184 -17.03 30.46 49.56
C GLN A 184 -17.79 31.60 50.25
N SER A 185 -18.90 32.07 49.67
CA SER A 185 -19.75 33.07 50.33
C SER A 185 -20.46 32.54 51.60
N ASP A 186 -20.67 31.21 51.65
CA ASP A 186 -21.34 30.54 52.75
C ASP A 186 -20.39 30.01 53.85
N ASN A 187 -19.06 29.82 53.53
CA ASN A 187 -18.04 29.26 54.44
C ASN A 187 -16.77 30.12 54.41
N GLN A 188 -16.47 30.87 55.47
CA GLN A 188 -15.36 31.86 55.61
C GLN A 188 -13.93 31.24 55.69
N GLU A 189 -13.75 29.93 55.76
CA GLU A 189 -12.43 29.30 55.92
C GLU A 189 -12.22 28.09 55.01
N ILE A 190 -11.88 28.26 53.72
CA ILE A 190 -11.36 27.14 52.92
C ILE A 190 -10.33 27.66 51.92
N ASN A 191 -9.13 27.02 51.90
CA ASN A 191 -8.05 27.24 50.95
C ASN A 191 -8.54 27.21 49.51
N ARG A 192 -8.15 28.20 48.69
CA ARG A 192 -8.37 28.24 47.24
C ARG A 192 -7.64 27.06 46.58
N GLU A 193 -8.35 26.02 46.21
CA GLU A 193 -7.82 25.08 45.25
C GLU A 193 -7.85 25.72 43.85
N GLU A 194 -6.69 26.01 43.30
CA GLU A 194 -6.59 26.47 41.91
C GLU A 194 -7.16 25.41 40.96
N LEU A 195 -8.08 25.83 40.10
CA LEU A 195 -8.58 24.95 39.05
C LEU A 195 -7.44 24.58 38.10
N PRO A 196 -7.25 23.31 37.77
CA PRO A 196 -6.18 22.86 36.88
C PRO A 196 -6.30 23.54 35.51
N LYS A 197 -5.15 23.78 34.88
CA LYS A 197 -5.09 24.43 33.56
C LYS A 197 -5.89 23.66 32.49
N LYS A 198 -5.94 22.32 32.58
CA LYS A 198 -6.78 21.45 31.76
C LYS A 198 -7.75 20.68 32.64
N ILE A 199 -8.98 20.57 32.18
CA ILE A 199 -10.04 19.80 32.84
C ILE A 199 -10.37 18.63 31.94
N ASP A 200 -9.91 17.44 32.33
CA ASP A 200 -10.32 16.17 31.69
C ASP A 200 -11.53 15.57 32.43
N SER A 201 -12.01 14.44 31.91
CA SER A 201 -13.20 13.77 32.47
C SER A 201 -12.96 13.22 33.88
N GLU A 202 -11.73 12.80 34.22
CA GLU A 202 -11.36 12.30 35.55
C GLU A 202 -11.37 13.45 36.56
N VAL A 203 -10.69 14.54 36.27
CA VAL A 203 -10.67 15.75 37.10
C VAL A 203 -12.09 16.29 37.33
N LEU A 204 -12.94 16.28 36.29
CA LEU A 204 -14.33 16.73 36.43
C LEU A 204 -15.12 15.80 37.36
N ARG A 205 -14.94 14.48 37.27
CA ARG A 205 -15.59 13.53 38.19
C ARG A 205 -15.16 13.74 39.64
N GLU A 206 -13.86 13.90 39.89
CA GLU A 206 -13.32 14.15 41.22
C GLU A 206 -13.88 15.45 41.80
N LYS A 207 -13.88 16.53 41.00
CA LYS A 207 -14.43 17.82 41.44
C LYS A 207 -15.94 17.74 41.74
N LEU A 208 -16.71 17.02 40.90
CA LEU A 208 -18.14 16.79 41.16
C LEU A 208 -18.38 15.98 42.45
N ALA A 209 -17.55 14.96 42.72
CA ALA A 209 -17.63 14.19 43.95
C ALA A 209 -17.31 15.04 45.18
N LEU A 210 -16.33 15.95 45.10
CA LEU A 210 -15.98 16.90 46.17
C LEU A 210 -17.07 17.93 46.38
N ILE A 211 -17.64 18.51 45.33
CA ILE A 211 -18.77 19.46 45.40
C ILE A 211 -19.97 18.79 46.06
N ASN A 212 -20.35 17.57 45.67
CA ASN A 212 -21.45 16.84 46.30
C ASN A 212 -21.23 16.52 47.78
N LYS A 213 -19.98 16.35 48.22
CA LYS A 213 -19.66 16.16 49.65
C LYS A 213 -19.69 17.47 50.48
N ARG A 214 -19.36 18.62 49.85
CA ARG A 214 -19.28 19.92 50.51
C ARG A 214 -20.62 20.66 50.58
N LEU A 215 -21.51 20.40 49.63
CA LEU A 215 -22.85 21.00 49.57
C LEU A 215 -23.85 20.12 50.31
N SER A 216 -24.18 20.49 51.55
CA SER A 216 -25.24 19.86 52.35
C SER A 216 -26.64 20.32 51.94
N GLU A 217 -26.82 21.57 51.51
CA GLU A 217 -28.09 22.14 51.02
C GLU A 217 -27.87 23.00 49.77
N PRO A 218 -27.85 22.39 48.55
CA PRO A 218 -27.66 23.16 47.33
C PRO A 218 -28.90 23.99 46.98
N THR A 219 -28.66 25.20 46.50
CA THR A 219 -29.73 26.01 45.91
C THR A 219 -30.25 25.37 44.63
N LYS A 220 -31.53 25.60 44.29
CA LYS A 220 -32.13 25.07 43.02
C LYS A 220 -31.34 25.41 41.76
N LYS A 221 -30.56 26.50 41.77
CA LYS A 221 -29.68 26.89 40.65
C LYS A 221 -28.43 26.01 40.61
N GLN A 222 -27.79 25.80 41.76
CA GLN A 222 -26.61 24.92 41.89
C GLN A 222 -26.94 23.46 41.53
N GLU A 223 -28.08 22.94 41.98
CA GLU A 223 -28.54 21.59 41.59
C GLU A 223 -28.67 21.44 40.07
N LYS A 224 -29.29 22.43 39.41
CA LYS A 224 -29.41 22.40 37.92
C LYS A 224 -28.05 22.46 37.24
N GLU A 225 -27.11 23.23 37.71
CA GLU A 225 -25.75 23.34 37.16
C GLU A 225 -24.95 22.07 37.40
N ILE A 226 -25.02 21.45 38.56
CA ILE A 226 -24.40 20.16 38.88
C ILE A 226 -25.00 19.05 38.00
N GLN A 227 -26.35 18.98 37.91
CA GLN A 227 -27.01 18.02 37.04
C GLN A 227 -26.60 18.20 35.57
N LYS A 228 -26.41 19.43 35.11
CA LYS A 228 -25.93 19.72 33.75
C LYS A 228 -24.48 19.29 33.54
N LEU A 229 -23.62 19.51 34.55
CA LEU A 229 -22.24 19.00 34.49
C LEU A 229 -22.21 17.48 34.44
N GLN A 230 -23.02 16.80 35.27
CA GLN A 230 -23.04 15.32 35.32
C GLN A 230 -23.67 14.67 34.09
N ASN A 231 -24.83 15.20 33.66
CA ASN A 231 -25.65 14.51 32.63
C ASN A 231 -25.37 14.97 31.20
N GLU A 232 -24.84 16.20 31.00
CA GLU A 232 -24.56 16.71 29.66
C GLU A 232 -23.07 16.90 29.37
N HIS A 233 -22.34 17.58 30.30
CA HIS A 233 -20.97 18.00 30.00
C HIS A 233 -19.96 16.89 30.20
N LEU A 234 -20.06 16.09 31.24
CA LEU A 234 -19.17 14.96 31.50
C LEU A 234 -19.24 13.89 30.37
N PRO A 235 -20.42 13.39 29.96
CA PRO A 235 -20.49 12.42 28.88
C PRO A 235 -19.98 12.95 27.51
N ARG A 236 -20.15 14.27 27.28
CA ARG A 236 -19.61 14.92 26.08
C ARG A 236 -18.10 15.04 26.10
N LEU A 237 -17.52 15.35 27.27
CA LEU A 237 -16.08 15.44 27.46
C LEU A 237 -15.43 14.06 27.26
N GLU A 238 -15.99 13.03 27.90
CA GLU A 238 -15.58 11.63 27.72
C GLU A 238 -15.63 11.18 26.25
N LYS A 239 -16.70 11.57 25.56
CA LYS A 239 -16.83 11.28 24.12
C LYS A 239 -15.71 11.94 23.31
N TYR A 240 -15.40 13.21 23.55
CA TYR A 240 -14.33 13.90 22.82
C TYR A 240 -12.95 13.30 23.13
N GLU A 241 -12.71 12.89 24.36
CA GLU A 241 -11.48 12.21 24.77
C GLU A 241 -11.35 10.84 24.11
N ASN A 242 -12.45 10.10 24.07
CA ASN A 242 -12.48 8.82 23.36
C ASN A 242 -12.30 9.00 21.85
N ASP A 243 -12.91 10.01 21.23
CA ASP A 243 -12.74 10.31 19.80
C ASP A 243 -11.26 10.63 19.49
N LEU A 244 -10.57 11.40 20.33
CA LEU A 244 -9.14 11.71 20.19
C LEU A 244 -8.26 10.48 20.39
N ARG A 245 -8.58 9.62 21.36
CA ARG A 245 -7.86 8.36 21.63
C ARG A 245 -7.97 7.39 20.44
N VAL A 246 -9.18 7.22 19.88
CA VAL A 246 -9.42 6.40 18.70
C VAL A 246 -8.67 6.93 17.48
N MET A 247 -8.57 8.26 17.34
CA MET A 247 -7.82 8.87 16.23
C MET A 247 -6.32 8.61 16.31
N GLY A 248 -5.72 8.53 17.51
CA GLY A 248 -4.26 8.53 17.65
C GLY A 248 -3.66 9.74 16.94
N ASP A 249 -2.71 9.56 16.03
CA ASP A 249 -2.08 10.66 15.25
C ASP A 249 -2.84 11.05 13.98
N ARG A 250 -3.91 10.35 13.64
CA ARG A 250 -4.73 10.61 12.46
C ARG A 250 -5.55 11.90 12.59
N ASN A 251 -5.83 12.53 11.47
CA ASN A 251 -6.67 13.74 11.42
C ASN A 251 -8.18 13.45 11.38
N SER A 252 -8.57 12.19 11.17
CA SER A 252 -9.97 11.79 11.08
C SER A 252 -10.14 10.29 11.20
N TYR A 253 -11.35 9.85 11.51
CA TYR A 253 -11.77 8.45 11.39
C TYR A 253 -13.26 8.35 11.01
N SER A 254 -13.70 7.15 10.59
CA SER A 254 -15.11 6.87 10.32
C SER A 254 -15.75 6.13 11.49
N LYS A 255 -16.92 6.57 11.99
CA LYS A 255 -17.63 5.87 13.07
C LYS A 255 -18.04 4.45 12.73
N THR A 256 -18.19 4.12 11.46
CA THR A 256 -18.57 2.78 11.00
C THR A 256 -17.38 1.87 10.73
N ASP A 257 -16.17 2.44 10.65
CA ASP A 257 -14.89 1.73 10.54
C ASP A 257 -13.82 2.61 11.20
N ILE A 258 -13.58 2.37 12.48
CA ILE A 258 -12.72 3.23 13.32
C ILE A 258 -11.26 3.27 12.85
N ASP A 259 -10.83 2.27 12.09
CA ASP A 259 -9.47 2.19 11.55
C ASP A 259 -9.31 2.93 10.22
N ALA A 260 -10.41 3.21 9.52
CA ALA A 260 -10.37 3.93 8.24
C ALA A 260 -10.19 5.43 8.45
N THR A 261 -9.27 6.02 7.68
CA THR A 261 -9.00 7.46 7.67
C THR A 261 -9.60 8.09 6.42
N PHE A 262 -10.10 9.33 6.53
CA PHE A 262 -10.60 10.05 5.36
C PHE A 262 -9.45 10.55 4.50
N MET A 263 -9.40 10.07 3.26
CA MET A 263 -8.33 10.34 2.30
C MET A 263 -8.90 10.84 0.99
N ARG A 264 -8.13 11.69 0.30
CA ARG A 264 -8.42 12.07 -1.08
C ARG A 264 -8.10 10.90 -2.00
N MET A 265 -9.10 10.44 -2.76
CA MET A 265 -8.93 9.35 -3.72
C MET A 265 -8.30 9.85 -5.02
N LYS A 266 -7.50 9.00 -5.71
CA LYS A 266 -6.98 9.33 -7.06
C LYS A 266 -8.13 9.40 -8.09
N ASP A 267 -9.15 8.56 -7.94
CA ASP A 267 -10.30 8.44 -8.85
C ASP A 267 -11.42 9.43 -8.44
N ASP A 268 -11.08 10.71 -8.34
CA ASP A 268 -12.05 11.78 -8.10
C ASP A 268 -12.58 12.30 -9.45
N HIS A 269 -13.54 11.56 -10.03
CA HIS A 269 -14.14 11.90 -11.33
C HIS A 269 -14.82 13.26 -11.34
N MET A 270 -15.29 13.73 -10.20
CA MET A 270 -15.97 15.03 -10.05
C MET A 270 -14.97 16.17 -9.80
N GLN A 271 -13.69 15.88 -9.59
CA GLN A 271 -12.62 16.83 -9.27
C GLN A 271 -12.96 17.81 -8.13
N ASN A 272 -13.87 17.42 -7.25
CA ASN A 272 -14.36 18.24 -6.13
C ASN A 272 -13.54 18.05 -4.84
N GLY A 273 -12.48 17.25 -4.87
CA GLY A 273 -11.63 16.96 -3.71
C GLY A 273 -12.31 16.12 -2.63
N GLN A 274 -13.38 15.39 -2.96
CA GLN A 274 -14.12 14.60 -2.01
C GLN A 274 -13.24 13.61 -1.27
N LEU A 275 -13.29 13.66 0.06
CA LEU A 275 -12.63 12.71 0.94
C LEU A 275 -13.51 11.49 1.16
N LYS A 276 -12.91 10.30 1.12
CA LYS A 276 -13.57 9.04 1.44
C LYS A 276 -12.82 8.30 2.52
N PRO A 277 -13.53 7.55 3.40
CA PRO A 277 -12.85 6.68 4.35
C PRO A 277 -12.13 5.56 3.59
N ALA A 278 -10.84 5.44 3.79
CA ALA A 278 -9.97 4.56 3.01
C ALA A 278 -8.76 4.11 3.82
N TYR A 279 -8.05 3.14 3.26
CA TYR A 279 -6.74 2.68 3.70
C TYR A 279 -5.71 2.95 2.61
N ASN A 280 -4.49 3.28 3.01
CA ASN A 280 -3.36 3.41 2.11
C ASN A 280 -2.64 2.06 2.05
N THR A 281 -2.77 1.38 0.92
CA THR A 281 -2.23 0.04 0.71
C THR A 281 -0.92 0.15 -0.05
N GLN A 282 0.16 -0.33 0.54
CA GLN A 282 1.48 -0.41 -0.06
C GLN A 282 1.75 -1.82 -0.56
N ILE A 283 2.33 -1.96 -1.73
CA ILE A 283 2.79 -3.23 -2.27
C ILE A 283 4.24 -3.15 -2.73
N SER A 284 4.96 -4.25 -2.54
CA SER A 284 6.22 -4.53 -3.25
C SER A 284 5.95 -5.52 -4.37
N THR A 285 6.56 -5.28 -5.53
CA THR A 285 6.47 -6.21 -6.66
C THR A 285 7.85 -6.53 -7.22
N GLU A 286 7.98 -7.72 -7.78
CA GLU A 286 9.11 -8.15 -8.60
C GLU A 286 8.58 -9.01 -9.75
N ASN A 287 8.94 -8.69 -10.99
CA ASN A 287 8.40 -9.34 -12.18
C ASN A 287 6.86 -9.34 -12.24
N GLN A 288 6.22 -8.30 -11.66
CA GLN A 288 4.78 -8.12 -11.47
C GLN A 288 4.13 -9.16 -10.52
N PHE A 289 4.87 -9.96 -9.79
CA PHE A 289 4.35 -10.69 -8.64
C PHE A 289 4.35 -9.77 -7.43
N ILE A 290 3.29 -9.80 -6.65
CA ILE A 290 3.24 -9.09 -5.37
C ILE A 290 4.04 -9.91 -4.37
N THR A 291 5.13 -9.33 -3.88
CA THR A 291 6.04 -9.99 -2.93
C THR A 291 5.78 -9.58 -1.49
N HIS A 292 5.25 -8.38 -1.27
CA HIS A 292 4.91 -7.91 0.07
C HIS A 292 3.74 -6.93 0.05
N VAL A 293 3.04 -6.82 1.18
CA VAL A 293 1.88 -5.94 1.39
C VAL A 293 1.95 -5.33 2.78
N SER A 294 1.65 -4.04 2.89
CA SER A 294 1.34 -3.39 4.18
C SER A 294 0.16 -2.43 4.03
N ILE A 295 -0.64 -2.30 5.07
CA ILE A 295 -1.83 -1.45 5.09
C ILE A 295 -1.64 -0.35 6.12
N HIS A 296 -1.79 0.90 5.69
CA HIS A 296 -1.57 2.08 6.52
C HIS A 296 -2.82 2.93 6.65
N GLN A 297 -2.92 3.57 7.79
CA GLN A 297 -4.02 4.52 8.11
C GLN A 297 -3.65 5.96 7.72
N THR A 298 -2.40 6.22 7.37
CA THR A 298 -1.89 7.54 6.97
C THR A 298 -2.11 7.80 5.48
N PRO A 299 -2.57 9.01 5.09
CA PRO A 299 -2.81 9.33 3.67
C PRO A 299 -1.53 9.52 2.85
N GLY A 300 -0.39 9.83 3.49
CA GLY A 300 0.89 10.10 2.83
C GLY A 300 1.72 8.84 2.66
N ASP A 301 2.43 8.73 1.52
CA ASP A 301 3.28 7.59 1.24
C ASP A 301 4.69 7.74 1.87
N THR A 302 5.11 8.97 2.17
CA THR A 302 6.44 9.26 2.72
C THR A 302 6.71 8.54 4.05
N THR A 303 5.71 8.47 4.92
CA THR A 303 5.83 7.88 6.26
C THR A 303 5.59 6.37 6.30
N THR A 304 5.23 5.75 5.18
CA THR A 304 4.89 4.32 5.14
C THR A 304 6.06 3.43 4.74
N LEU A 305 7.13 4.01 4.15
CA LEU A 305 8.22 3.24 3.57
C LEU A 305 9.01 2.44 4.62
N GLU A 306 9.34 3.05 5.73
CA GLU A 306 10.11 2.39 6.79
C GLU A 306 9.37 1.19 7.38
N GLU A 307 8.09 1.37 7.74
CA GLU A 307 7.26 0.29 8.26
C GLU A 307 7.09 -0.83 7.24
N HIS A 308 6.89 -0.48 5.96
CA HIS A 308 6.78 -1.44 4.86
C HIS A 308 8.05 -2.30 4.71
N LEU A 309 9.23 -1.67 4.73
CA LEU A 309 10.51 -2.38 4.64
C LEU A 309 10.83 -3.21 5.88
N ASN A 310 10.51 -2.70 7.07
CA ASN A 310 10.68 -3.44 8.32
C ASN A 310 9.79 -4.69 8.36
N SER A 311 8.54 -4.58 7.93
CA SER A 311 7.62 -5.73 7.86
C SER A 311 8.03 -6.74 6.79
N PHE A 312 8.61 -6.31 5.67
CA PHE A 312 9.21 -7.19 4.67
C PHE A 312 10.39 -7.98 5.25
N GLU A 313 11.31 -7.28 5.93
CA GLU A 313 12.49 -7.88 6.56
C GLU A 313 12.08 -8.90 7.65
N GLN A 314 11.08 -8.57 8.46
CA GLN A 314 10.53 -9.50 9.47
C GLN A 314 9.90 -10.73 8.82
N GLN A 315 9.18 -10.57 7.71
CA GLN A 315 8.47 -11.65 7.05
C GLN A 315 9.42 -12.65 6.35
N TYR A 316 10.50 -12.16 5.73
CA TYR A 316 11.40 -13.00 4.93
C TYR A 316 12.76 -13.24 5.58
N GLN A 317 13.06 -12.61 6.73
CA GLN A 317 14.37 -12.62 7.38
C GLN A 317 15.50 -12.20 6.42
N LYS A 318 15.15 -11.32 5.49
CA LYS A 318 16.02 -10.82 4.43
C LYS A 318 15.59 -9.41 4.04
N GLN A 319 16.55 -8.50 3.88
CA GLN A 319 16.27 -7.20 3.27
C GLN A 319 16.60 -7.25 1.78
N SER A 320 15.85 -6.50 0.98
CA SER A 320 16.15 -6.33 -0.44
C SER A 320 17.43 -5.52 -0.65
N LYS A 321 18.13 -5.78 -1.74
CA LYS A 321 19.35 -5.03 -2.12
C LYS A 321 19.01 -3.70 -2.78
N GLU A 322 17.92 -3.65 -3.52
CA GLU A 322 17.49 -2.52 -4.35
C GLU A 322 16.03 -2.18 -4.09
N VAL A 323 15.75 -0.89 -3.89
CA VAL A 323 14.38 -0.37 -3.75
C VAL A 323 14.13 0.68 -4.82
N CYS A 324 13.05 0.52 -5.57
CA CYS A 324 12.60 1.45 -6.59
C CYS A 324 11.21 1.99 -6.22
N ALA A 325 11.11 3.29 -5.92
CA ALA A 325 9.84 3.91 -5.52
C ALA A 325 9.64 5.28 -6.19
N ASP A 326 8.42 5.83 -6.05
CA ASP A 326 8.07 7.12 -6.63
C ASP A 326 8.58 8.30 -5.81
N ALA A 327 8.42 9.50 -6.36
CA ALA A 327 8.81 10.75 -5.71
C ALA A 327 8.03 11.04 -4.41
N GLY A 328 6.90 10.40 -4.19
CA GLY A 328 6.17 10.44 -2.92
C GLY A 328 6.95 9.91 -1.72
N TYR A 329 7.95 9.04 -1.97
CA TYR A 329 8.82 8.46 -0.93
C TYR A 329 10.16 9.18 -0.77
N GLY A 330 10.46 10.17 -1.64
CA GLY A 330 11.76 10.86 -1.69
C GLY A 330 11.90 11.95 -0.62
N SER A 331 12.15 11.58 0.62
CA SER A 331 12.46 12.45 1.76
C SER A 331 13.88 12.21 2.27
N GLU A 332 14.43 13.17 3.01
CA GLU A 332 15.72 13.04 3.69
C GLU A 332 15.76 11.82 4.60
N GLU A 333 14.77 11.71 5.48
CA GLU A 333 14.56 10.60 6.40
C GLU A 333 14.57 9.23 5.69
N ASN A 334 13.83 9.09 4.59
CA ASN A 334 13.77 7.83 3.84
C ASN A 334 15.10 7.50 3.15
N TYR A 335 15.84 8.51 2.65
CA TYR A 335 17.16 8.27 2.07
C TYR A 335 18.17 7.83 3.12
N GLU A 336 18.18 8.47 4.29
CA GLU A 336 19.05 8.07 5.40
C GLU A 336 18.70 6.68 5.94
N MET A 337 17.42 6.38 6.08
CA MET A 337 16.95 5.05 6.48
C MET A 337 17.42 3.97 5.49
N LEU A 338 17.29 4.21 4.17
CA LEU A 338 17.74 3.28 3.14
C LEU A 338 19.28 3.13 3.13
N GLU A 339 20.02 4.22 3.32
CA GLU A 339 21.49 4.20 3.46
C GLU A 339 21.90 3.37 4.68
N ASN A 340 21.27 3.60 5.84
CA ASN A 340 21.54 2.85 7.08
C ASN A 340 21.22 1.35 6.97
N LYS A 341 20.21 0.98 6.17
CA LYS A 341 19.87 -0.42 5.88
C LYS A 341 20.77 -1.06 4.81
N GLY A 342 21.68 -0.30 4.20
CA GLY A 342 22.52 -0.78 3.10
C GLY A 342 21.75 -1.08 1.81
N VAL A 343 20.60 -0.45 1.61
CA VAL A 343 19.73 -0.65 0.45
C VAL A 343 19.99 0.40 -0.61
N VAL A 344 20.19 -0.01 -1.85
CA VAL A 344 20.39 0.91 -2.98
C VAL A 344 19.07 1.57 -3.37
N ALA A 345 18.99 2.90 -3.22
CA ALA A 345 17.74 3.66 -3.34
C ALA A 345 17.54 4.24 -4.74
N TYR A 346 16.79 3.56 -5.60
CA TYR A 346 16.31 4.12 -6.86
C TYR A 346 15.00 4.88 -6.67
N VAL A 347 14.96 5.73 -5.63
CA VAL A 347 13.78 6.51 -5.23
C VAL A 347 13.89 7.92 -5.81
N LYS A 348 12.90 8.34 -6.59
CA LYS A 348 12.88 9.70 -7.14
C LYS A 348 12.62 10.71 -6.02
N TYR A 349 13.17 11.92 -6.16
CA TYR A 349 12.78 13.06 -5.33
C TYR A 349 11.85 14.00 -6.08
N ASN A 350 11.14 14.82 -5.33
CA ASN A 350 10.27 15.85 -5.89
C ASN A 350 11.08 16.75 -6.84
N TYR A 351 10.51 17.04 -8.02
CA TYR A 351 11.16 17.84 -9.09
C TYR A 351 12.27 17.14 -9.88
N PHE A 352 12.64 15.87 -9.64
CA PHE A 352 13.70 15.17 -10.39
C PHE A 352 13.58 15.35 -11.93
N HIS A 353 12.37 15.16 -12.49
CA HIS A 353 12.14 15.36 -13.92
C HIS A 353 12.09 16.84 -14.34
N LYS A 354 11.65 17.74 -13.44
CA LYS A 354 11.61 19.18 -13.72
C LYS A 354 13.02 19.77 -13.80
N GLU A 355 13.91 19.40 -12.90
CA GLU A 355 15.28 19.87 -12.85
C GLU A 355 16.10 19.52 -14.09
N GLN A 356 15.69 18.47 -14.82
CA GLN A 356 16.36 18.06 -16.06
C GLN A 356 15.92 18.88 -17.28
N LYS A 357 14.83 19.62 -17.20
CA LYS A 357 14.35 20.47 -18.30
C LYS A 357 15.21 21.72 -18.44
N LYS A 358 15.51 22.14 -19.69
CA LYS A 358 16.31 23.32 -20.02
C LYS A 358 15.86 24.57 -19.25
N LYS A 359 14.56 24.87 -19.26
CA LYS A 359 13.96 26.01 -18.55
C LYS A 359 14.30 26.04 -17.04
N GLN A 360 14.43 24.88 -16.40
CA GLN A 360 14.73 24.80 -14.97
C GLN A 360 16.25 24.91 -14.70
N LYS A 361 17.07 24.34 -15.58
CA LYS A 361 18.54 24.45 -15.50
C LYS A 361 19.02 25.90 -15.71
N GLU A 362 18.35 26.63 -16.58
CA GLU A 362 18.69 28.03 -16.93
C GLU A 362 18.00 29.07 -16.03
N ASN A 363 17.15 28.64 -15.07
CA ASN A 363 16.46 29.56 -14.19
C ASN A 363 17.41 30.11 -13.10
N PRO A 364 17.86 31.38 -13.16
CA PRO A 364 18.83 31.94 -12.22
C PRO A 364 18.25 32.18 -10.83
N PHE A 365 16.92 32.11 -10.69
CA PHE A 365 16.25 32.36 -9.41
C PHE A 365 16.17 31.13 -8.51
N LEU A 366 16.59 29.96 -8.96
CA LEU A 366 16.59 28.76 -8.13
C LEU A 366 17.85 28.67 -7.27
N PRO A 367 17.73 28.35 -5.97
CA PRO A 367 18.90 28.26 -5.08
C PRO A 367 20.03 27.35 -5.62
N GLN A 368 19.66 26.21 -6.24
CA GLN A 368 20.62 25.28 -6.83
C GLN A 368 21.38 25.81 -8.05
N ASN A 369 20.90 26.88 -8.68
CA ASN A 369 21.52 27.50 -9.85
C ASN A 369 22.27 28.80 -9.49
N MET A 370 22.22 29.24 -8.23
CA MET A 370 22.94 30.40 -7.74
C MET A 370 24.39 30.05 -7.47
N PHE A 371 25.27 31.00 -7.71
CA PHE A 371 26.69 30.85 -7.33
C PHE A 371 26.81 30.79 -5.80
N TYR A 372 27.53 29.80 -5.28
CA TYR A 372 27.84 29.63 -3.88
C TYR A 372 29.36 29.74 -3.67
N ASN A 373 29.78 30.64 -2.79
CA ASN A 373 31.17 30.77 -2.36
C ASN A 373 31.35 29.98 -1.07
N SER A 374 32.02 28.83 -1.16
CA SER A 374 32.22 27.93 -0.03
C SER A 374 33.28 28.43 0.96
N LYS A 375 34.19 29.37 0.57
CA LYS A 375 35.20 29.93 1.47
C LYS A 375 34.64 30.97 2.42
N GLU A 376 33.72 31.80 1.93
CA GLU A 376 33.11 32.90 2.70
C GLU A 376 31.66 32.61 3.08
N ASP A 377 31.13 31.44 2.78
CA ASP A 377 29.77 30.96 3.10
C ASP A 377 28.66 31.94 2.70
N TYR A 378 28.57 32.27 1.41
CA TYR A 378 27.46 33.08 0.88
C TYR A 378 27.01 32.64 -0.51
N TYR A 379 25.76 32.90 -0.81
CA TYR A 379 25.19 32.77 -2.16
C TYR A 379 25.19 34.14 -2.84
N VAL A 380 25.19 34.14 -4.18
CA VAL A 380 25.05 35.36 -4.99
C VAL A 380 23.70 35.34 -5.68
N CYS A 381 22.88 36.35 -5.42
CA CYS A 381 21.57 36.47 -6.08
C CYS A 381 21.74 36.86 -7.58
N PRO A 382 20.71 36.71 -8.44
CA PRO A 382 20.83 37.08 -9.87
C PRO A 382 21.17 38.54 -10.17
N MET A 383 21.05 39.43 -9.17
CA MET A 383 21.48 40.84 -9.26
C MET A 383 22.89 41.07 -8.70
N GLY A 384 23.66 40.03 -8.41
CA GLY A 384 25.02 40.14 -7.91
C GLY A 384 25.16 40.45 -6.43
N GLN A 385 24.10 40.51 -5.64
CA GLN A 385 24.19 40.75 -4.20
C GLN A 385 24.58 39.48 -3.43
N LYS A 386 25.43 39.65 -2.43
CA LYS A 386 25.74 38.59 -1.47
C LYS A 386 24.50 38.29 -0.62
N MET A 387 24.16 37.01 -0.49
CA MET A 387 23.20 36.49 0.46
C MET A 387 23.97 35.78 1.57
N THR A 388 24.07 36.42 2.72
CA THR A 388 24.83 35.91 3.86
C THR A 388 24.04 34.94 4.70
N ASN A 389 24.73 34.03 5.35
CA ASN A 389 24.15 33.12 6.32
C ASN A 389 23.59 33.91 7.50
N VAL A 390 22.30 33.74 7.81
CA VAL A 390 21.60 34.41 8.91
C VAL A 390 21.25 33.44 10.04
N GLY A 391 21.75 32.22 9.98
CA GLY A 391 21.62 31.21 11.02
C GLY A 391 21.23 29.84 10.50
N ILE A 392 21.34 28.87 11.37
CA ILE A 392 20.89 27.49 11.15
C ILE A 392 19.65 27.27 12.01
N GLY A 393 18.65 26.65 11.45
CA GLY A 393 17.43 26.26 12.16
C GLY A 393 17.12 24.79 11.98
N LYS A 394 16.35 24.24 12.89
CA LYS A 394 15.81 22.89 12.79
C LYS A 394 14.41 22.94 12.17
N ARG A 395 14.14 22.04 11.27
CA ARG A 395 12.81 21.83 10.67
C ARG A 395 12.34 20.44 11.05
N SER A 396 11.23 20.38 11.78
CA SER A 396 10.59 19.13 12.14
C SER A 396 9.54 18.75 11.09
N SER A 397 9.53 17.48 10.68
CA SER A 397 8.50 16.89 9.83
C SER A 397 7.28 16.49 10.66
N SER A 398 6.18 16.09 10.01
CA SER A 398 4.94 15.66 10.70
C SER A 398 5.10 14.39 11.54
N ASN A 399 6.14 13.61 11.31
CA ASN A 399 6.47 12.37 12.04
C ASN A 399 7.60 12.57 13.07
N GLY A 400 8.02 13.83 13.33
CA GLY A 400 9.01 14.15 14.34
C GLY A 400 10.47 14.09 13.89
N TYR A 401 10.75 13.75 12.61
CA TYR A 401 12.10 13.80 12.06
C TYR A 401 12.60 15.26 11.99
N GLU A 402 13.78 15.53 12.55
CA GLU A 402 14.39 16.85 12.56
C GLU A 402 15.50 16.95 11.51
N SER A 403 15.39 17.93 10.62
CA SER A 403 16.42 18.27 9.63
C SER A 403 17.03 19.63 9.91
N GLU A 404 18.32 19.80 9.66
CA GLU A 404 19.03 21.07 9.76
C GLU A 404 18.93 21.86 8.45
N VAL A 405 18.60 23.14 8.56
CA VAL A 405 18.43 24.04 7.42
C VAL A 405 19.20 25.33 7.67
N ALA A 406 20.12 25.66 6.77
CA ALA A 406 20.80 26.94 6.78
C ALA A 406 19.98 27.99 6.02
N TYR A 407 19.92 29.18 6.56
CA TYR A 407 19.18 30.31 6.00
C TYR A 407 20.13 31.35 5.45
N TYR A 408 19.97 31.72 4.17
CA TYR A 408 20.72 32.79 3.54
C TYR A 408 19.80 33.91 3.12
N GLN A 409 20.16 35.14 3.43
CA GLN A 409 19.32 36.31 3.16
C GLN A 409 20.07 37.36 2.37
N ALA A 410 19.40 37.89 1.32
CA ALA A 410 19.89 39.02 0.55
C ALA A 410 19.87 40.31 1.38
N GLN A 411 20.83 41.20 1.13
CA GLN A 411 20.99 42.44 1.90
C GLN A 411 19.90 43.46 1.61
N ARG A 412 19.56 43.68 0.31
CA ARG A 412 18.57 44.69 -0.09
C ARG A 412 17.80 44.24 -1.33
N CYS A 413 16.51 44.02 -1.19
CA CYS A 413 15.60 43.69 -2.29
C CYS A 413 14.61 44.81 -2.61
N GLU A 414 14.65 45.91 -1.87
CA GLU A 414 13.86 47.11 -2.16
C GLU A 414 14.38 47.82 -3.41
N GLY A 415 13.49 48.20 -4.33
CA GLY A 415 13.88 48.78 -5.61
C GLY A 415 14.54 47.85 -6.63
N CYS A 416 14.64 46.53 -6.32
CA CYS A 416 15.23 45.56 -7.24
C CYS A 416 14.35 45.33 -8.49
N PRO A 417 14.86 45.54 -9.72
CA PRO A 417 14.06 45.36 -10.94
C PRO A 417 13.62 43.92 -11.18
N LEU A 418 14.37 42.94 -10.66
CA LEU A 418 14.04 41.50 -10.80
C LEU A 418 13.15 40.98 -9.68
N ARG A 419 12.73 41.82 -8.73
CA ARG A 419 11.97 41.38 -7.54
C ARG A 419 10.72 40.58 -7.90
N ALA A 420 9.93 41.07 -8.84
CA ALA A 420 8.66 40.42 -9.25
C ALA A 420 8.87 39.03 -9.83
N LEU A 421 10.01 38.77 -10.48
CA LEU A 421 10.39 37.46 -11.02
C LEU A 421 11.08 36.56 -9.99
N CYS A 422 11.67 37.18 -8.95
CA CYS A 422 12.52 36.50 -7.99
C CYS A 422 11.75 35.93 -6.79
N HIS A 423 10.93 36.74 -6.12
CA HIS A 423 10.14 36.31 -4.95
C HIS A 423 8.96 37.26 -4.67
N LYS A 424 7.97 36.72 -3.93
CA LYS A 424 6.73 37.45 -3.58
C LYS A 424 6.71 37.97 -2.14
N SER A 425 7.73 37.71 -1.32
CA SER A 425 7.76 38.14 0.08
C SER A 425 7.90 39.68 0.20
N LYS A 426 7.37 40.27 1.29
CA LYS A 426 7.46 41.72 1.54
C LYS A 426 8.90 42.16 1.91
N GLY A 427 9.66 41.31 2.57
CA GLY A 427 11.04 41.59 2.99
C GLY A 427 12.10 41.18 1.96
N ASN A 428 13.35 41.14 2.40
CA ASN A 428 14.47 40.64 1.62
C ASN A 428 14.32 39.14 1.34
N ARG A 429 14.82 38.69 0.17
CA ARG A 429 14.77 37.29 -0.19
C ARG A 429 15.58 36.45 0.78
N LYS A 430 14.95 35.41 1.33
CA LYS A 430 15.55 34.38 2.14
C LYS A 430 15.47 33.05 1.39
N ILE A 431 16.56 32.30 1.33
CA ILE A 431 16.60 30.94 0.80
C ILE A 431 16.93 29.96 1.93
N GLU A 432 16.39 28.77 1.83
CA GLU A 432 16.60 27.66 2.76
C GLU A 432 17.47 26.63 2.04
N VAL A 433 18.53 26.20 2.68
CA VAL A 433 19.47 25.22 2.15
C VAL A 433 19.64 24.09 3.16
N ASN A 434 19.18 22.92 2.79
CA ASN A 434 19.44 21.69 3.54
C ASN A 434 20.59 20.95 2.83
N TYR A 435 21.76 20.99 3.42
CA TYR A 435 22.99 20.43 2.83
C TYR A 435 22.91 18.91 2.72
N ARG A 436 22.43 18.23 3.78
CA ARG A 436 22.33 16.78 3.82
C ARG A 436 21.36 16.27 2.75
N LEU A 437 20.17 16.87 2.67
CA LEU A 437 19.21 16.52 1.62
C LEU A 437 19.76 16.79 0.21
N ASN A 438 20.52 17.87 0.01
CA ASN A 438 21.11 18.18 -1.30
C ASN A 438 22.20 17.18 -1.68
N GLU A 439 23.00 16.70 -0.72
CA GLU A 439 23.98 15.64 -0.91
C GLU A 439 23.28 14.34 -1.33
N LEU A 440 22.28 13.89 -0.55
CA LEU A 440 21.47 12.70 -0.83
C LEU A 440 20.80 12.77 -2.21
N LYS A 441 20.24 13.93 -2.58
CA LYS A 441 19.67 14.17 -3.92
C LYS A 441 20.72 14.07 -5.02
N SER A 442 21.94 14.58 -4.78
CA SER A 442 23.03 14.51 -5.75
C SER A 442 23.45 13.06 -6.01
N GLN A 443 23.63 12.27 -4.93
CA GLN A 443 23.92 10.84 -5.00
C GLN A 443 22.81 10.08 -5.72
N THR A 444 21.56 10.30 -5.32
CA THR A 444 20.39 9.68 -5.94
C THR A 444 20.25 10.07 -7.42
N LYS A 445 20.56 11.31 -7.78
CA LYS A 445 20.52 11.76 -9.19
C LYS A 445 21.55 11.03 -10.05
N LYS A 446 22.77 10.82 -9.54
CA LYS A 446 23.79 10.01 -10.23
C LYS A 446 23.31 8.58 -10.41
N LEU A 447 22.75 7.99 -9.36
CA LEU A 447 22.24 6.63 -9.35
C LEU A 447 21.06 6.45 -10.32
N LEU A 448 20.08 7.34 -10.30
CA LEU A 448 18.93 7.31 -11.22
C LEU A 448 19.29 7.52 -12.69
N ASN A 449 20.42 8.19 -12.99
CA ASN A 449 20.91 8.42 -14.34
C ASN A 449 21.96 7.38 -14.78
N SER A 450 22.31 6.41 -13.94
CA SER A 450 23.12 5.25 -14.33
C SER A 450 22.31 4.32 -15.24
N GLU A 451 22.99 3.41 -15.91
CA GLU A 451 22.36 2.36 -16.73
C GLU A 451 21.32 1.56 -15.93
N ARG A 452 21.70 1.13 -14.71
CA ARG A 452 20.79 0.42 -13.78
C ARG A 452 19.61 1.30 -13.38
N GLY A 453 19.83 2.60 -13.12
CA GLY A 453 18.77 3.57 -12.81
C GLY A 453 17.80 3.78 -13.98
N HIS A 454 18.28 3.82 -15.21
CA HIS A 454 17.43 3.86 -16.41
C HIS A 454 16.58 2.60 -16.55
N TYR A 455 17.18 1.42 -16.32
CA TYR A 455 16.46 0.15 -16.31
C TYR A 455 15.31 0.17 -15.30
N HIS A 456 15.56 0.55 -14.03
CA HIS A 456 14.52 0.59 -13.00
C HIS A 456 13.41 1.59 -13.31
N ARG A 457 13.77 2.77 -13.82
CA ARG A 457 12.79 3.80 -14.19
C ARG A 457 11.87 3.35 -15.32
N SER A 458 12.38 2.58 -16.29
CA SER A 458 11.57 2.01 -17.38
C SER A 458 10.71 0.85 -16.92
N LYS A 459 11.20 0.07 -15.95
CA LYS A 459 10.49 -1.10 -15.42
C LYS A 459 9.37 -0.74 -14.45
N ARG A 460 9.53 0.30 -13.63
CA ARG A 460 8.57 0.66 -12.58
C ARG A 460 7.10 0.76 -13.05
N PRO A 461 6.76 1.44 -14.17
CA PRO A 461 5.37 1.49 -14.64
C PRO A 461 4.81 0.10 -14.99
N ILE A 462 5.65 -0.78 -15.52
CA ILE A 462 5.26 -2.14 -15.89
C ILE A 462 5.12 -3.01 -14.64
N GLU A 463 5.88 -2.74 -13.58
CA GLU A 463 5.87 -3.51 -12.33
C GLU A 463 4.64 -3.17 -11.47
N VAL A 464 4.64 -2.03 -10.80
CA VAL A 464 3.60 -1.72 -9.80
C VAL A 464 2.35 -1.09 -10.38
N GLU A 465 2.48 -0.17 -11.36
CA GLU A 465 1.31 0.52 -11.92
C GLU A 465 0.40 -0.45 -12.69
N ALA A 466 1.00 -1.37 -13.45
CA ALA A 466 0.25 -2.41 -14.15
C ALA A 466 -0.45 -3.37 -13.18
N VAL A 467 0.19 -3.71 -12.05
CA VAL A 467 -0.42 -4.56 -11.02
C VAL A 467 -1.62 -3.87 -10.38
N PHE A 468 -1.52 -2.59 -9.99
CA PHE A 468 -2.67 -1.84 -9.50
C PHE A 468 -3.77 -1.68 -10.55
N GLY A 469 -3.41 -1.48 -11.82
CA GLY A 469 -4.36 -1.47 -12.93
C GLY A 469 -5.15 -2.78 -13.02
N GLN A 470 -4.47 -3.92 -12.89
CA GLN A 470 -5.13 -5.23 -12.87
C GLN A 470 -6.05 -5.39 -11.64
N LEU A 471 -5.59 -5.02 -10.44
CA LEU A 471 -6.39 -5.15 -9.22
C LEU A 471 -7.64 -4.28 -9.27
N LYS A 472 -7.51 -3.00 -9.65
CA LYS A 472 -8.62 -2.04 -9.60
C LYS A 472 -9.54 -2.13 -10.81
N ASN A 473 -8.99 -2.20 -12.03
CA ASN A 473 -9.79 -2.13 -13.25
C ASN A 473 -10.28 -3.52 -13.69
N ASN A 474 -9.39 -4.51 -13.82
CA ASN A 474 -9.75 -5.82 -14.31
C ASN A 474 -10.48 -6.65 -13.24
N ASN A 475 -9.98 -6.61 -12.00
CA ASN A 475 -10.56 -7.36 -10.88
C ASN A 475 -11.61 -6.55 -10.11
N LYS A 476 -11.81 -5.26 -10.45
CA LYS A 476 -12.81 -4.35 -9.86
C LYS A 476 -12.70 -4.22 -8.34
N PHE A 477 -11.49 -4.36 -7.79
CA PHE A 477 -11.23 -4.24 -6.36
C PHE A 477 -10.94 -2.79 -5.97
N ASN A 478 -11.98 -1.97 -5.90
CA ASN A 478 -11.92 -0.55 -5.57
C ASN A 478 -12.35 -0.24 -4.13
N ARG A 479 -12.96 -1.22 -3.47
CA ARG A 479 -13.52 -1.08 -2.12
C ARG A 479 -13.40 -2.39 -1.36
N PHE A 480 -12.98 -2.31 -0.11
CA PHE A 480 -12.98 -3.44 0.81
C PHE A 480 -14.40 -3.92 1.14
N THR A 481 -14.55 -5.19 1.48
CA THR A 481 -15.80 -5.77 1.98
C THR A 481 -15.79 -5.91 3.49
N PHE A 482 -14.62 -5.92 4.10
CA PHE A 482 -14.40 -5.94 5.55
C PHE A 482 -14.10 -4.56 6.13
N ARG A 483 -14.20 -4.46 7.46
CA ARG A 483 -13.85 -3.31 8.30
C ARG A 483 -12.84 -3.73 9.33
N GLY A 484 -12.02 -2.77 9.78
CA GLY A 484 -10.94 -2.98 10.72
C GLY A 484 -9.66 -3.46 10.04
N LEU A 485 -8.51 -2.93 10.50
CA LEU A 485 -7.20 -3.05 9.86
C LEU A 485 -6.81 -4.52 9.57
N GLU A 486 -6.92 -5.41 10.56
CA GLU A 486 -6.55 -6.83 10.42
C GLU A 486 -7.34 -7.56 9.33
N LYS A 487 -8.65 -7.30 9.25
CA LYS A 487 -9.51 -7.96 8.25
C LYS A 487 -9.33 -7.38 6.86
N VAL A 488 -9.05 -6.09 6.78
CA VAL A 488 -8.73 -5.38 5.53
C VAL A 488 -7.40 -5.88 4.97
N GLU A 489 -6.40 -6.06 5.81
CA GLU A 489 -5.11 -6.63 5.43
C GLU A 489 -5.27 -8.08 4.94
N MET A 490 -6.02 -8.91 5.67
CA MET A 490 -6.35 -10.26 5.24
C MET A 490 -7.03 -10.28 3.87
N GLU A 491 -8.01 -9.41 3.64
CA GLU A 491 -8.72 -9.33 2.36
C GLU A 491 -7.80 -8.93 1.22
N PHE A 492 -6.87 -7.98 1.46
CA PHE A 492 -5.92 -7.57 0.45
C PHE A 492 -4.85 -8.63 0.16
N LEU A 493 -4.39 -9.37 1.17
CA LEU A 493 -3.47 -10.50 0.97
C LEU A 493 -4.12 -11.63 0.14
N LEU A 494 -5.42 -11.89 0.32
CA LEU A 494 -6.16 -12.80 -0.56
C LEU A 494 -6.22 -12.28 -2.00
N MET A 495 -6.39 -10.97 -2.20
CA MET A 495 -6.32 -10.35 -3.53
C MET A 495 -4.93 -10.50 -4.16
N ALA A 496 -3.87 -10.29 -3.38
CA ALA A 496 -2.49 -10.45 -3.81
C ALA A 496 -2.19 -11.90 -4.20
N LEU A 497 -2.65 -12.88 -3.41
CA LEU A 497 -2.56 -14.30 -3.75
C LEU A 497 -3.31 -14.62 -5.06
N GLY A 498 -4.55 -14.14 -5.22
CA GLY A 498 -5.32 -14.32 -6.43
C GLY A 498 -4.62 -13.74 -7.67
N HIS A 499 -3.97 -12.57 -7.53
CA HIS A 499 -3.15 -11.97 -8.58
C HIS A 499 -1.92 -12.83 -8.90
N ASN A 500 -1.19 -13.25 -7.88
CA ASN A 500 0.02 -14.08 -8.04
C ASN A 500 -0.32 -15.42 -8.71
N PHE A 501 -1.37 -16.09 -8.31
CA PHE A 501 -1.80 -17.35 -8.94
C PHE A 501 -2.20 -17.18 -10.41
N ARG A 502 -2.92 -16.10 -10.77
CA ARG A 502 -3.23 -15.81 -12.19
C ARG A 502 -1.97 -15.65 -13.01
N LYS A 503 -1.02 -14.90 -12.50
CA LYS A 503 0.24 -14.65 -13.18
C LYS A 503 1.10 -15.91 -13.27
N TRP A 504 1.17 -16.67 -12.20
CA TRP A 504 1.92 -17.93 -12.14
C TRP A 504 1.40 -18.93 -13.17
N SER A 505 0.08 -19.18 -13.17
CA SER A 505 -0.54 -20.05 -14.18
C SER A 505 -0.30 -19.58 -15.62
N SER A 506 -0.41 -18.27 -15.89
CA SER A 506 -0.10 -17.72 -17.21
C SER A 506 1.36 -17.92 -17.65
N ARG A 507 2.30 -17.84 -16.70
CA ARG A 507 3.72 -18.09 -16.97
C ARG A 507 4.00 -19.57 -17.27
N GLN A 508 3.38 -20.50 -16.53
CA GLN A 508 3.50 -21.93 -16.78
C GLN A 508 2.92 -22.31 -18.15
N ALA A 509 1.72 -21.83 -18.51
CA ALA A 509 1.13 -22.07 -19.82
C ALA A 509 2.00 -21.59 -20.98
N ASN A 510 2.60 -20.40 -20.85
CA ASN A 510 3.51 -19.85 -21.86
C ASN A 510 4.83 -20.64 -21.98
N SER A 511 5.35 -21.21 -20.90
CA SER A 511 6.56 -22.05 -20.93
C SER A 511 6.28 -23.37 -21.64
N THR A 512 5.15 -24.01 -21.36
CA THR A 512 4.73 -25.26 -22.03
C THR A 512 4.50 -25.06 -23.51
N GLN A 513 3.90 -23.94 -23.93
CA GLN A 513 3.71 -23.63 -25.36
C GLN A 513 5.04 -23.35 -26.08
N LYS A 514 6.03 -22.73 -25.42
CA LYS A 514 7.36 -22.52 -26.00
C LYS A 514 8.09 -23.86 -26.22
N THR A 515 8.05 -24.73 -25.21
CA THR A 515 8.67 -26.07 -25.33
C THR A 515 7.99 -26.93 -26.40
N SER A 516 6.67 -26.91 -26.50
CA SER A 516 5.95 -27.62 -27.56
C SER A 516 6.25 -27.06 -28.97
N LYS A 517 6.31 -25.72 -29.11
CA LYS A 517 6.69 -25.09 -30.38
C LYS A 517 8.14 -25.39 -30.76
N SER A 518 9.08 -25.38 -29.82
CA SER A 518 10.47 -25.74 -30.08
C SER A 518 10.62 -27.23 -30.41
N ALA A 519 9.85 -28.11 -29.77
CA ALA A 519 9.82 -29.53 -30.11
C ALA A 519 9.24 -29.80 -31.51
N ILE A 520 8.14 -29.09 -31.88
CA ILE A 520 7.56 -29.16 -33.21
C ILE A 520 8.54 -28.60 -34.26
N PHE A 521 9.23 -27.49 -33.95
CA PHE A 521 10.21 -26.90 -34.85
C PHE A 521 11.44 -27.82 -35.03
N SER A 522 11.92 -28.46 -33.95
CA SER A 522 13.01 -29.43 -34.03
C SER A 522 12.59 -30.70 -34.77
N SER A 523 11.37 -31.22 -34.57
CA SER A 523 10.86 -32.36 -35.31
C SER A 523 10.67 -32.07 -36.80
N ASN A 524 10.14 -30.88 -37.14
CA ASN A 524 10.02 -30.45 -38.55
C ASN A 524 11.39 -30.15 -39.18
N PHE A 525 12.37 -29.66 -38.41
CA PHE A 525 13.72 -29.46 -38.87
C PHE A 525 14.41 -30.79 -39.12
N CYS A 526 14.28 -31.78 -38.24
CA CYS A 526 14.81 -33.13 -38.45
C CYS A 526 14.15 -33.82 -39.65
N SER A 527 12.83 -33.69 -39.83
CA SER A 527 12.15 -34.27 -41.01
C SER A 527 12.56 -33.58 -42.32
N ASN A 528 12.74 -32.25 -42.30
CA ASN A 528 13.22 -31.52 -43.49
C ASN A 528 14.69 -31.81 -43.82
N VAL A 529 15.56 -32.00 -42.81
CA VAL A 529 16.95 -32.42 -43.04
C VAL A 529 17.02 -33.83 -43.59
N ALA A 530 16.17 -34.75 -43.12
CA ALA A 530 16.06 -36.10 -43.68
C ALA A 530 15.56 -36.07 -45.13
N PHE A 531 14.62 -35.17 -45.47
CA PHE A 531 14.10 -35.01 -46.83
C PHE A 531 15.12 -34.36 -47.77
N ILE A 532 15.91 -33.40 -47.28
CA ILE A 532 17.00 -32.75 -48.04
C ILE A 532 18.13 -33.74 -48.31
N ASN A 533 18.46 -34.62 -47.36
CA ASN A 533 19.46 -35.68 -47.58
C ASN A 533 19.00 -36.77 -48.54
N TYR A 534 17.69 -36.89 -48.82
CA TYR A 534 17.15 -37.82 -49.84
C TYR A 534 17.14 -37.23 -51.24
N ILE A 535 17.17 -35.91 -51.42
CA ILE A 535 17.09 -35.20 -52.69
C ILE A 535 18.48 -34.74 -53.19
N LEU A 536 19.44 -34.51 -52.29
CA LEU A 536 20.79 -34.11 -52.69
C LEU A 536 21.71 -35.32 -52.92
N PRO A 537 22.45 -35.38 -54.05
CA PRO A 537 23.43 -36.44 -54.28
C PRO A 537 24.54 -36.36 -53.23
N LYS A 538 25.06 -37.52 -52.84
CA LYS A 538 26.11 -37.65 -51.82
C LYS A 538 27.31 -36.74 -52.14
N PRO A 539 28.01 -36.17 -51.15
CA PRO A 539 29.14 -35.25 -51.34
C PRO A 539 30.23 -35.71 -52.26
N ASP A 540 30.45 -37.04 -52.38
CA ASP A 540 31.43 -37.65 -53.22
C ASP A 540 31.10 -37.54 -54.72
N GLU A 541 29.85 -37.38 -55.13
CA GLU A 541 29.45 -37.15 -56.49
C GLU A 541 29.61 -35.69 -56.95
N ILE A 542 29.51 -34.75 -56.06
CA ILE A 542 29.72 -33.32 -56.33
C ILE A 542 31.20 -33.02 -56.55
N LEU A 543 32.10 -33.65 -55.79
CA LEU A 543 33.54 -33.43 -55.88
C LEU A 543 34.12 -34.00 -57.18
N LYS A 544 33.48 -34.99 -57.79
CA LYS A 544 33.90 -35.51 -59.11
C LYS A 544 33.54 -34.59 -60.30
N LYS A 545 32.55 -33.73 -60.16
CA LYS A 545 32.05 -32.85 -61.21
C LYS A 545 32.77 -31.49 -61.28
N TYR A 546 33.53 -31.12 -60.30
CA TYR A 546 34.26 -29.84 -60.24
C TYR A 546 35.77 -29.91 -60.19
N ARG A 547 36.34 -31.06 -60.65
CA ARG A 547 37.81 -31.23 -60.71
C ARG A 547 38.47 -30.54 -61.91
N TYR A 548 37.72 -29.77 -62.72
CA TYR A 548 38.24 -29.09 -63.95
C TYR A 548 37.83 -27.59 -63.99
N LEU A 549 37.98 -26.83 -62.91
CA LEU A 549 37.95 -25.38 -63.03
C LEU A 549 39.13 -24.77 -62.23
N ASN A 550 39.99 -24.12 -63.03
CA ASN A 550 41.24 -23.49 -62.59
C ASN A 550 41.05 -22.46 -61.48
N PRO A 551 42.07 -22.24 -60.62
CA PRO A 551 42.00 -21.26 -59.51
C PRO A 551 42.24 -19.86 -60.08
N ILE A 552 41.25 -18.98 -59.88
CA ILE A 552 41.45 -17.53 -60.02
C ILE A 552 42.06 -17.00 -58.71
N LYS A 553 43.25 -16.40 -58.83
CA LYS A 553 43.95 -15.64 -57.81
C LYS A 553 43.09 -14.49 -57.36
N ILE A 554 42.86 -14.33 -56.06
CA ILE A 554 42.49 -13.06 -55.44
C ILE A 554 43.67 -12.68 -54.56
N ALA A 555 44.31 -11.57 -54.91
CA ALA A 555 45.31 -10.87 -54.15
C ALA A 555 44.64 -9.71 -53.38
N ALA A 556 45.18 -9.44 -52.20
CA ALA A 556 44.99 -8.36 -51.24
C ALA A 556 43.75 -8.37 -50.40
#